data_db62797c2f8039e06e3c17d3a23cfd67
#
_entry.id   db62797c2f8039e06e3c17d3a23cfd67
#
_cell.length_a   1.000
_cell.length_b   1.000
_cell.length_c   1.000
_cell.angle_alpha   90.00
_cell.angle_beta   90.00
_cell.angle_gamma   90.00
#
_symmetry.space_group_name_H-M   'P 1'
#
loop_
_entity.id
_entity.type
_entity.pdbx_description
1 polymer ?
#
loop_
_entity_poly.entity_id
_entity_poly.type
_entity_poly.pdbx_seq_one_letter_code
_entity_poly.pdbx_strand_id
1 'polypeptide(L)'
;MVKINSLEQLPQDKLYSQFFAENSLVRECIEKGKLFQTYWQGAYSKNSCSFIDMKNVSECQVCANLKGIFGITNELFEGKYCMAISGDGQEYRRISTLHSSSLVALLCFYSLSKDHPLTMEIDGKKVEFYKSLFEQKNPIDKEGQHNSNMDVVLVGKNDADESVILFLESKFSEYLTHGKYGKISSVYDDIYNALIADKQPIDGLEIKHGEDGWSISATHGQSQQYCQGIKQMISHYLGIQNGFIEGKGKEYDHIYLGEILFKFPEGVDKKHKSYDSYVGLYKQLARKLNSINSEPKFKMLESSLNYQDLLRNFGLDDKVRKFYNL
;
A
#
# COMPACT_ATOMS: atom_id res chain seq x y z
N MET A 1 23.81 7.08 9.54
CA MET A 1 23.60 7.11 8.10
C MET A 1 24.89 7.38 7.37
N VAL A 2 25.11 6.72 6.26
CA VAL A 2 26.29 6.93 5.41
C VAL A 2 25.77 7.51 4.09
N LYS A 3 26.44 8.56 3.61
CA LYS A 3 26.13 9.16 2.31
C LYS A 3 26.55 8.18 1.21
N ILE A 4 25.68 7.96 0.23
CA ILE A 4 25.98 7.15 -0.95
C ILE A 4 26.61 8.06 -1.99
N ASN A 5 27.84 7.77 -2.39
CA ASN A 5 28.62 8.57 -3.33
C ASN A 5 28.81 7.88 -4.69
N SER A 6 28.47 6.61 -4.80
CA SER A 6 28.54 5.85 -6.07
C SER A 6 27.48 4.76 -6.12
N LEU A 7 27.18 4.26 -7.32
CA LEU A 7 26.21 3.17 -7.52
C LEU A 7 26.65 1.85 -6.84
N GLU A 8 27.95 1.61 -6.72
CA GLU A 8 28.49 0.40 -6.09
C GLU A 8 28.19 0.35 -4.58
N GLN A 9 27.89 1.51 -3.96
CA GLN A 9 27.49 1.60 -2.55
C GLN A 9 26.00 1.31 -2.33
N LEU A 10 25.20 1.16 -3.38
CA LEU A 10 23.81 0.70 -3.22
C LEU A 10 23.82 -0.71 -2.63
N PRO A 11 22.84 -1.03 -1.74
CA PRO A 11 22.69 -2.39 -1.26
C PRO A 11 22.59 -3.38 -2.43
N GLN A 12 23.32 -4.49 -2.32
CA GLN A 12 23.39 -5.52 -3.37
C GLN A 12 22.22 -6.50 -3.30
N ASP A 13 21.04 -6.04 -2.80
CA ASP A 13 19.82 -6.81 -2.95
C ASP A 13 19.29 -6.67 -4.38
N LYS A 14 18.36 -7.55 -4.74
CA LYS A 14 17.81 -7.56 -6.09
C LYS A 14 17.09 -6.27 -6.45
N LEU A 15 16.39 -5.68 -5.50
CA LEU A 15 15.60 -4.50 -5.75
C LEU A 15 16.48 -3.32 -6.15
N TYR A 16 17.51 -3.01 -5.34
CA TYR A 16 18.40 -1.88 -5.60
C TYR A 16 19.30 -2.10 -6.81
N SER A 17 19.87 -3.30 -6.94
CA SER A 17 20.79 -3.61 -8.04
C SER A 17 20.11 -3.80 -9.39
N GLN A 18 18.85 -4.21 -9.42
CA GLN A 18 18.14 -4.53 -10.67
C GLN A 18 17.10 -3.49 -11.09
N PHE A 19 16.57 -2.71 -10.16
CA PHE A 19 15.55 -1.72 -10.46
C PHE A 19 16.06 -0.27 -10.34
N PHE A 20 16.80 0.04 -9.26
CA PHE A 20 17.22 1.42 -9.00
C PHE A 20 18.60 1.76 -9.54
N ALA A 21 19.51 0.81 -9.76
CA ALA A 21 20.87 1.09 -10.21
C ALA A 21 20.93 1.86 -11.55
N GLU A 22 19.99 1.59 -12.44
CA GLU A 22 19.90 2.26 -13.75
C GLU A 22 19.00 3.50 -13.74
N ASN A 23 18.35 3.78 -12.61
CA ASN A 23 17.38 4.87 -12.51
C ASN A 23 18.07 6.24 -12.53
N SER A 24 17.70 7.08 -13.49
CA SER A 24 18.33 8.40 -13.70
C SER A 24 18.17 9.34 -12.49
N LEU A 25 17.03 9.29 -11.79
CA LEU A 25 16.79 10.10 -10.60
C LEU A 25 17.65 9.64 -9.42
N VAL A 26 17.83 8.34 -9.24
CA VAL A 26 18.74 7.79 -8.23
C VAL A 26 20.18 8.23 -8.51
N ARG A 27 20.63 8.16 -9.75
CA ARG A 27 21.96 8.67 -10.16
C ARG A 27 22.12 10.16 -9.88
N GLU A 28 21.13 10.97 -10.25
CA GLU A 28 21.11 12.42 -9.94
C GLU A 28 21.20 12.68 -8.44
N CYS A 29 20.48 11.89 -7.63
CA CYS A 29 20.53 12.02 -6.18
C CYS A 29 21.88 11.62 -5.58
N ILE A 30 22.56 10.61 -6.15
CA ILE A 30 23.93 10.23 -5.75
C ILE A 30 24.90 11.38 -6.08
N GLU A 31 24.88 11.89 -7.30
CA GLU A 31 25.77 12.97 -7.76
C GLU A 31 25.60 14.24 -6.92
N LYS A 32 24.35 14.60 -6.59
CA LYS A 32 24.03 15.75 -5.73
C LYS A 32 24.21 15.48 -4.24
N GLY A 33 24.64 14.30 -3.86
CA GLY A 33 24.82 13.89 -2.47
C GLY A 33 23.54 13.91 -1.65
N LYS A 34 22.42 13.52 -2.26
CA LYS A 34 21.08 13.48 -1.67
C LYS A 34 20.58 12.05 -1.41
N LEU A 35 21.43 11.04 -1.51
CA LEU A 35 21.10 9.66 -1.23
C LEU A 35 21.94 9.15 -0.06
N PHE A 36 21.27 8.51 0.90
CA PHE A 36 21.86 8.06 2.15
C PHE A 36 21.48 6.61 2.45
N GLN A 37 22.41 5.84 2.97
CA GLN A 37 22.14 4.52 3.50
C GLN A 37 21.54 4.66 4.91
N THR A 38 20.36 4.11 5.12
CA THR A 38 19.67 4.09 6.41
C THR A 38 19.72 2.72 7.04
N TYR A 39 20.04 2.66 8.33
CA TYR A 39 19.98 1.44 9.13
C TYR A 39 18.78 1.53 10.07
N TRP A 40 17.83 0.62 9.93
CA TRP A 40 16.72 0.50 10.85
C TRP A 40 16.98 -0.61 11.87
N GLN A 41 16.81 -0.28 13.14
CA GLN A 41 16.69 -1.30 14.18
C GLN A 41 15.22 -1.76 14.20
N GLY A 42 14.92 -2.90 13.58
CA GLY A 42 13.58 -3.46 13.52
C GLY A 42 13.37 -4.42 12.36
N ALA A 43 12.13 -4.82 12.11
CA ALA A 43 11.72 -5.87 11.16
C ALA A 43 11.98 -5.55 9.68
N TYR A 44 12.48 -4.37 9.35
CA TYR A 44 12.75 -3.94 7.98
C TYR A 44 14.24 -4.04 7.65
N SER A 45 14.55 -4.33 6.39
CA SER A 45 15.89 -4.65 5.92
C SER A 45 16.93 -3.68 6.47
N LYS A 46 18.03 -4.21 6.97
CA LYS A 46 19.12 -3.45 7.58
C LYS A 46 19.84 -2.48 6.61
N ASN A 47 19.48 -2.50 5.33
CA ASN A 47 20.12 -1.76 4.26
C ASN A 47 19.07 -1.08 3.37
N SER A 48 18.48 0.00 3.85
CA SER A 48 17.57 0.85 3.06
C SER A 48 18.31 2.06 2.52
N CYS A 49 17.92 2.54 1.34
CA CYS A 49 18.37 3.82 0.81
C CYS A 49 17.28 4.86 1.00
N SER A 50 17.66 6.06 1.42
CA SER A 50 16.75 7.20 1.61
C SER A 50 17.25 8.40 0.84
N PHE A 51 16.33 9.16 0.24
CA PHE A 51 16.60 10.43 -0.44
C PHE A 51 17.13 11.54 0.49
N ILE A 52 17.07 11.34 1.81
CA ILE A 52 17.31 12.39 2.79
C ILE A 52 18.03 11.81 3.99
N ASP A 53 18.97 12.58 4.56
CA ASP A 53 19.55 12.28 5.87
C ASP A 53 18.54 12.61 6.98
N MET A 54 17.86 11.61 7.50
CA MET A 54 16.82 11.77 8.51
C MET A 54 17.34 12.09 9.94
N LYS A 55 18.66 12.23 10.16
CA LYS A 55 19.19 12.42 11.51
C LYS A 55 18.88 13.81 12.10
N ASN A 56 18.86 14.84 11.25
CA ASN A 56 18.79 16.23 11.70
C ASN A 56 17.82 17.06 10.83
N VAL A 57 16.77 16.43 10.28
CA VAL A 57 15.87 17.07 9.31
C VAL A 57 14.47 17.14 9.89
N SER A 58 13.83 18.30 9.86
CA SER A 58 12.42 18.48 10.25
C SER A 58 11.48 17.88 9.20
N GLU A 59 10.24 17.58 9.60
CA GLU A 59 9.20 17.08 8.68
C GLU A 59 8.97 18.01 7.48
N CYS A 60 8.90 19.31 7.71
CA CYS A 60 8.77 20.31 6.63
C CYS A 60 9.95 20.25 5.66
N GLN A 61 11.14 20.00 6.15
CA GLN A 61 12.35 19.91 5.32
C GLN A 61 12.37 18.63 4.48
N VAL A 62 11.85 17.51 5.01
CA VAL A 62 11.62 16.26 4.24
C VAL A 62 10.65 16.51 3.10
N CYS A 63 9.51 17.15 3.37
CA CYS A 63 8.51 17.52 2.37
C CYS A 63 9.13 18.37 1.24
N ALA A 64 9.84 19.45 1.62
CA ALA A 64 10.49 20.35 0.66
C ALA A 64 11.55 19.64 -0.20
N ASN A 65 12.32 18.74 0.39
CA ASN A 65 13.32 17.96 -0.32
C ASN A 65 12.67 16.97 -1.31
N LEU A 66 11.60 16.27 -0.92
CA LEU A 66 10.86 15.39 -1.84
C LEU A 66 10.26 16.17 -3.01
N LYS A 67 9.64 17.32 -2.75
CA LYS A 67 9.16 18.23 -3.83
C LYS A 67 10.29 18.58 -4.79
N GLY A 68 11.45 18.99 -4.27
CA GLY A 68 12.62 19.35 -5.08
C GLY A 68 13.19 18.18 -5.88
N ILE A 69 13.25 16.98 -5.32
CA ILE A 69 13.75 15.78 -5.97
C ILE A 69 12.83 15.38 -7.13
N PHE A 70 11.53 15.29 -6.88
CA PHE A 70 10.55 14.89 -7.87
C PHE A 70 10.04 16.00 -8.79
N GLY A 71 10.47 17.25 -8.54
CA GLY A 71 10.09 18.41 -9.36
C GLY A 71 8.64 18.83 -9.15
N ILE A 72 8.05 18.54 -7.98
CA ILE A 72 6.65 18.80 -7.69
C ILE A 72 6.44 20.26 -7.38
N THR A 73 5.59 20.92 -8.17
CA THR A 73 5.21 22.34 -7.99
C THR A 73 3.79 22.52 -7.43
N ASN A 74 3.02 21.44 -7.37
CA ASN A 74 1.63 21.46 -6.94
C ASN A 74 1.53 21.78 -5.44
N GLU A 75 0.72 22.79 -5.08
CA GLU A 75 0.51 23.24 -3.69
C GLU A 75 -0.20 22.19 -2.82
N LEU A 76 -1.01 21.30 -3.45
CA LEU A 76 -1.69 20.24 -2.72
C LEU A 76 -0.72 19.24 -2.07
N PHE A 77 0.51 19.13 -2.58
CA PHE A 77 1.46 18.11 -2.10
C PHE A 77 1.75 18.23 -0.60
N GLU A 78 1.94 19.43 -0.07
CA GLU A 78 2.29 19.63 1.35
C GLU A 78 1.20 19.11 2.29
N GLY A 79 -0.08 19.44 2.00
CA GLY A 79 -1.20 18.94 2.78
C GLY A 79 -1.36 17.43 2.69
N LYS A 80 -1.11 16.84 1.51
CA LYS A 80 -1.15 15.39 1.30
C LYS A 80 0.01 14.66 1.99
N TYR A 81 1.20 15.26 1.94
CA TYR A 81 2.37 14.76 2.66
C TYR A 81 2.11 14.72 4.17
N CYS A 82 1.56 15.79 4.76
CA CYS A 82 1.20 15.80 6.18
C CYS A 82 0.22 14.68 6.56
N MET A 83 -0.73 14.36 5.68
CA MET A 83 -1.62 13.20 5.88
C MET A 83 -0.83 11.89 5.82
N ALA A 84 0.01 11.70 4.79
CA ALA A 84 0.75 10.47 4.56
C ALA A 84 1.78 10.13 5.66
N ILE A 85 2.19 11.10 6.48
CA ILE A 85 3.08 10.87 7.62
C ILE A 85 2.35 10.77 8.96
N SER A 86 1.01 10.90 8.98
CA SER A 86 0.20 10.95 10.21
C SER A 86 -0.11 9.57 10.82
N GLY A 87 0.40 8.48 10.23
CA GLY A 87 0.22 7.11 10.69
C GLY A 87 0.70 6.84 12.12
N ASP A 88 1.30 5.70 12.37
CA ASP A 88 1.75 5.27 13.72
C ASP A 88 3.09 5.89 14.17
N GLY A 89 3.47 7.05 13.60
CA GLY A 89 4.71 7.78 13.92
C GLY A 89 5.96 7.18 13.30
N GLN A 90 5.85 6.09 12.55
CA GLN A 90 6.97 5.48 11.80
C GLN A 90 6.99 5.93 10.34
N GLU A 91 5.85 6.35 9.79
CA GLU A 91 5.69 6.72 8.38
C GLU A 91 6.56 7.91 8.00
N TYR A 92 6.68 8.90 8.87
CA TYR A 92 7.61 10.02 8.68
C TYR A 92 9.04 9.59 8.33
N ARG A 93 9.54 8.53 8.98
CA ARG A 93 10.90 8.04 8.76
C ARG A 93 11.02 7.14 7.53
N ARG A 94 9.94 6.47 7.15
CA ARG A 94 9.91 5.51 6.03
C ARG A 94 9.63 6.17 4.70
N ILE A 95 8.81 7.22 4.68
CA ILE A 95 8.33 7.84 3.45
C ILE A 95 9.45 8.33 2.52
N SER A 96 10.63 8.65 3.05
CA SER A 96 11.77 9.07 2.26
C SER A 96 12.61 7.93 1.68
N THR A 97 12.26 6.66 1.95
CA THR A 97 13.02 5.51 1.45
C THR A 97 12.63 5.18 0.01
N LEU A 98 13.59 4.69 -0.78
CA LEU A 98 13.39 4.35 -2.20
C LEU A 98 12.28 3.30 -2.43
N HIS A 99 12.07 2.40 -1.47
CA HIS A 99 11.11 1.30 -1.56
C HIS A 99 9.86 1.51 -0.71
N SER A 100 9.55 2.73 -0.32
CA SER A 100 8.38 3.04 0.51
C SER A 100 7.08 2.90 -0.28
N SER A 101 6.16 2.06 0.20
CA SER A 101 4.79 1.96 -0.34
C SER A 101 4.00 3.25 -0.11
N SER A 102 4.17 3.91 1.04
CA SER A 102 3.56 5.21 1.33
C SER A 102 4.07 6.30 0.39
N LEU A 103 5.37 6.27 -0.01
CA LEU A 103 5.90 7.24 -0.97
C LEU A 103 5.31 7.06 -2.36
N VAL A 104 5.26 5.83 -2.88
CA VAL A 104 4.67 5.59 -4.20
C VAL A 104 3.19 5.99 -4.21
N ALA A 105 2.45 5.65 -3.15
CA ALA A 105 1.06 6.05 -2.99
C ALA A 105 0.90 7.57 -2.99
N LEU A 106 1.67 8.29 -2.17
CA LEU A 106 1.64 9.74 -2.11
C LEU A 106 1.94 10.35 -3.48
N LEU A 107 3.07 9.99 -4.10
CA LEU A 107 3.51 10.56 -5.38
C LEU A 107 2.54 10.28 -6.54
N CYS A 108 1.81 9.17 -6.48
CA CYS A 108 0.86 8.79 -7.52
C CYS A 108 -0.52 9.43 -7.37
N PHE A 109 -0.95 9.77 -6.15
CA PHE A 109 -2.33 10.19 -5.92
C PHE A 109 -2.48 11.59 -5.31
N TYR A 110 -1.40 12.30 -4.95
CA TYR A 110 -1.52 13.61 -4.29
C TYR A 110 -2.21 14.66 -5.15
N SER A 111 -2.08 14.58 -6.48
CA SER A 111 -2.58 15.59 -7.43
C SER A 111 -4.05 15.45 -7.80
N LEU A 112 -4.74 14.42 -7.27
CA LEU A 112 -6.15 14.20 -7.56
C LEU A 112 -7.02 15.41 -7.19
N SER A 113 -7.77 15.91 -8.18
CA SER A 113 -8.71 17.02 -8.04
C SER A 113 -9.86 16.85 -9.03
N LYS A 114 -10.88 17.71 -8.96
CA LYS A 114 -11.97 17.70 -9.94
C LYS A 114 -11.51 18.02 -11.36
N ASP A 115 -10.47 18.85 -11.49
CA ASP A 115 -9.88 19.20 -12.78
C ASP A 115 -8.88 18.16 -13.27
N HIS A 116 -8.49 17.24 -12.40
CA HIS A 116 -7.52 16.18 -12.68
C HIS A 116 -7.94 14.86 -12.01
N PRO A 117 -9.08 14.26 -12.47
CA PRO A 117 -9.60 13.03 -11.89
C PRO A 117 -8.85 11.80 -12.39
N LEU A 118 -8.78 10.78 -11.55
CA LEU A 118 -8.43 9.43 -11.95
C LEU A 118 -9.69 8.67 -12.35
N THR A 119 -9.72 8.14 -13.56
CA THR A 119 -10.84 7.35 -14.05
C THR A 119 -10.49 5.86 -14.05
N MET A 120 -11.39 5.04 -13.53
CA MET A 120 -11.32 3.59 -13.64
C MET A 120 -12.70 2.96 -13.73
N GLU A 121 -12.77 1.69 -14.14
CA GLU A 121 -14.00 0.91 -14.14
C GLU A 121 -14.08 0.03 -12.88
N ILE A 122 -15.22 0.09 -12.18
CA ILE A 122 -15.52 -0.77 -11.03
C ILE A 122 -16.93 -1.34 -11.22
N ASP A 123 -17.08 -2.64 -11.17
CA ASP A 123 -18.35 -3.34 -11.33
C ASP A 123 -19.12 -2.93 -12.61
N GLY A 124 -18.40 -2.66 -13.71
CA GLY A 124 -18.97 -2.26 -15.00
C GLY A 124 -19.43 -0.80 -15.07
N LYS A 125 -19.18 -0.01 -14.03
CA LYS A 125 -19.45 1.43 -14.00
C LYS A 125 -18.15 2.22 -14.10
N LYS A 126 -18.16 3.30 -14.89
CA LYS A 126 -17.05 4.27 -14.91
C LYS A 126 -17.09 5.09 -13.63
N VAL A 127 -15.99 5.15 -12.90
CA VAL A 127 -15.83 5.95 -11.68
C VAL A 127 -14.74 6.99 -11.88
N GLU A 128 -15.01 8.22 -11.50
CA GLU A 128 -14.06 9.34 -11.52
C GLU A 128 -13.71 9.73 -10.08
N PHE A 129 -12.47 9.46 -9.67
CA PHE A 129 -11.93 9.83 -8.38
C PHE A 129 -11.24 11.19 -8.46
N TYR A 130 -11.67 12.13 -7.63
CA TYR A 130 -11.19 13.53 -7.63
C TYR A 130 -10.61 13.98 -6.29
N LYS A 131 -10.52 13.08 -5.30
CA LYS A 131 -9.94 13.38 -4.00
C LYS A 131 -9.21 12.17 -3.46
N SER A 132 -8.03 12.40 -2.91
CA SER A 132 -7.26 11.40 -2.17
C SER A 132 -7.09 11.81 -0.71
N LEU A 133 -7.13 10.83 0.19
CA LEU A 133 -6.75 10.93 1.59
C LEU A 133 -5.69 9.87 1.85
N PHE A 134 -4.85 10.07 2.86
CA PHE A 134 -3.78 9.13 3.21
C PHE A 134 -3.86 8.77 4.68
N GLU A 135 -3.34 7.61 5.06
CA GLU A 135 -3.24 7.10 6.43
C GLU A 135 -4.56 7.22 7.21
N GLN A 136 -5.66 6.80 6.58
CA GLN A 136 -6.97 6.87 7.21
C GLN A 136 -7.16 5.72 8.19
N LYS A 137 -7.44 6.08 9.45
CA LYS A 137 -7.66 5.13 10.55
C LYS A 137 -9.12 4.69 10.61
N ASN A 138 -9.34 3.39 10.58
CA ASN A 138 -10.63 2.77 10.76
C ASN A 138 -10.58 1.84 11.99
N PRO A 139 -11.40 2.06 13.03
CA PRO A 139 -11.44 1.20 14.19
C PRO A 139 -11.85 -0.23 13.84
N ILE A 140 -11.08 -1.21 14.30
CA ILE A 140 -11.39 -2.64 14.14
C ILE A 140 -12.33 -3.11 15.24
N ASP A 141 -12.16 -2.56 16.44
CA ASP A 141 -12.99 -2.85 17.61
C ASP A 141 -13.87 -1.65 18.00
N LYS A 142 -14.90 -1.94 18.79
CA LYS A 142 -15.87 -0.91 19.26
C LYS A 142 -15.24 0.10 20.20
N GLU A 143 -14.22 -0.30 20.94
CA GLU A 143 -13.49 0.54 21.87
C GLU A 143 -12.47 1.47 21.16
N GLY A 144 -12.20 1.25 19.87
CA GLY A 144 -11.24 2.02 19.09
C GLY A 144 -9.78 1.84 19.52
N GLN A 145 -9.47 0.77 20.25
CA GLN A 145 -8.12 0.47 20.71
C GLN A 145 -7.24 -0.08 19.58
N HIS A 146 -7.86 -0.80 18.63
CA HIS A 146 -7.21 -1.34 17.44
C HIS A 146 -7.73 -0.64 16.21
N ASN A 147 -6.82 -0.16 15.39
CA ASN A 147 -7.15 0.51 14.13
C ASN A 147 -6.47 -0.18 12.96
N SER A 148 -7.14 -0.16 11.81
CA SER A 148 -6.48 -0.39 10.52
C SER A 148 -6.19 0.95 9.88
N ASN A 149 -4.96 1.13 9.39
CA ASN A 149 -4.54 2.35 8.70
C ASN A 149 -4.54 2.05 7.20
N MET A 150 -5.33 2.81 6.45
CA MET A 150 -5.39 2.69 4.99
C MET A 150 -4.39 3.64 4.35
N ASP A 151 -3.50 3.13 3.53
CA ASP A 151 -2.47 3.93 2.86
C ASP A 151 -3.08 5.03 2.00
N VAL A 152 -4.11 4.69 1.21
CA VAL A 152 -4.82 5.63 0.31
C VAL A 152 -6.31 5.41 0.37
N VAL A 153 -7.06 6.52 0.38
CA VAL A 153 -8.50 6.51 0.21
C VAL A 153 -8.86 7.44 -0.94
N LEU A 154 -9.53 6.92 -1.95
CA LEU A 154 -9.98 7.67 -3.11
C LEU A 154 -11.48 7.95 -2.99
N VAL A 155 -11.89 9.19 -3.24
CA VAL A 155 -13.30 9.63 -3.20
C VAL A 155 -13.68 10.15 -4.57
N GLY A 156 -14.81 9.70 -5.08
CA GLY A 156 -15.27 10.02 -6.41
C GLY A 156 -16.76 9.81 -6.60
N LYS A 157 -17.17 9.76 -7.85
CA LYS A 157 -18.52 9.43 -8.30
C LYS A 157 -18.48 8.52 -9.50
N ASN A 158 -19.52 7.70 -9.64
CA ASN A 158 -19.70 6.91 -10.86
C ASN A 158 -20.51 7.69 -11.91
N ASP A 159 -20.73 7.08 -13.07
CA ASP A 159 -21.49 7.62 -14.19
C ASP A 159 -22.98 7.81 -13.91
N ALA A 160 -23.52 7.25 -12.83
CA ALA A 160 -24.86 7.52 -12.32
C ALA A 160 -24.92 8.64 -11.26
N ASP A 161 -23.82 9.41 -11.05
CA ASP A 161 -23.64 10.44 -10.03
C ASP A 161 -23.70 9.92 -8.58
N GLU A 162 -23.61 8.58 -8.40
CA GLU A 162 -23.57 7.96 -7.07
C GLU A 162 -22.19 8.15 -6.44
N SER A 163 -22.16 8.40 -5.14
CA SER A 163 -20.93 8.63 -4.37
C SER A 163 -20.15 7.33 -4.15
N VAL A 164 -18.86 7.35 -4.46
CA VAL A 164 -17.99 6.19 -4.37
C VAL A 164 -16.79 6.50 -3.48
N ILE A 165 -16.46 5.59 -2.58
CA ILE A 165 -15.22 5.61 -1.83
C ILE A 165 -14.47 4.29 -2.02
N LEU A 166 -13.18 4.37 -2.31
CA LEU A 166 -12.28 3.23 -2.49
C LEU A 166 -11.10 3.34 -1.52
N PHE A 167 -11.01 2.37 -0.62
CA PHE A 167 -9.89 2.18 0.28
C PHE A 167 -8.85 1.29 -0.37
N LEU A 168 -7.59 1.74 -0.39
CA LEU A 168 -6.48 1.02 -1.02
C LEU A 168 -5.33 0.81 -0.03
N GLU A 169 -4.93 -0.43 0.10
CA GLU A 169 -3.63 -0.79 0.66
C GLU A 169 -2.57 -0.76 -0.45
N SER A 170 -1.49 -0.04 -0.25
CA SER A 170 -0.39 0.12 -1.21
C SER A 170 0.73 -0.85 -0.91
N LYS A 171 1.15 -1.62 -1.91
CA LYS A 171 2.32 -2.50 -1.83
C LYS A 171 3.32 -2.16 -2.92
N PHE A 172 4.54 -1.81 -2.51
CA PHE A 172 5.62 -1.59 -3.45
C PHE A 172 6.47 -2.85 -3.62
N SER A 173 7.16 -3.30 -2.59
CA SER A 173 8.07 -4.46 -2.64
C SER A 173 7.79 -5.54 -1.61
N GLU A 174 6.76 -5.39 -0.80
CA GLU A 174 6.48 -6.23 0.36
C GLU A 174 6.21 -7.68 -0.03
N TYR A 175 5.60 -7.91 -1.18
CA TYR A 175 5.36 -9.26 -1.71
C TYR A 175 6.65 -9.95 -2.21
N LEU A 176 7.77 -9.23 -2.34
CA LEU A 176 9.09 -9.77 -2.66
C LEU A 176 9.92 -10.10 -1.40
N THR A 177 9.51 -9.60 -0.24
CA THR A 177 10.29 -9.66 0.99
C THR A 177 9.65 -10.58 2.02
N HIS A 178 10.46 -11.21 2.87
CA HIS A 178 9.96 -12.06 3.95
C HIS A 178 9.51 -11.20 5.14
N GLY A 179 8.21 -11.00 5.28
CA GLY A 179 7.60 -10.39 6.46
C GLY A 179 7.34 -11.44 7.56
N LYS A 180 7.56 -11.06 8.81
CA LYS A 180 7.03 -11.78 9.97
C LYS A 180 5.90 -10.96 10.54
N TYR A 181 4.71 -11.54 10.65
CA TYR A 181 3.63 -10.93 11.41
C TYR A 181 3.60 -11.51 12.84
N GLY A 182 3.18 -10.68 13.79
CA GLY A 182 3.01 -11.10 15.18
C GLY A 182 1.78 -12.00 15.38
N LYS A 183 1.53 -12.35 16.65
CA LYS A 183 0.28 -13.03 17.04
C LYS A 183 -0.93 -12.24 16.59
N ILE A 184 -1.95 -12.93 16.13
CA ILE A 184 -3.22 -12.34 15.73
C ILE A 184 -4.09 -12.24 16.99
N SER A 185 -4.50 -11.04 17.33
CA SER A 185 -5.32 -10.75 18.50
C SER A 185 -6.72 -11.37 18.38
N SER A 186 -7.37 -11.63 19.52
CA SER A 186 -8.76 -12.10 19.61
C SER A 186 -9.79 -11.12 19.03
N VAL A 187 -9.42 -9.86 18.81
CA VAL A 187 -10.29 -8.88 18.10
C VAL A 187 -10.70 -9.37 16.69
N TYR A 188 -10.00 -10.35 16.15
CA TYR A 188 -10.28 -10.96 14.84
C TYR A 188 -11.08 -12.27 14.92
N ASP A 189 -11.53 -12.72 16.11
CA ASP A 189 -12.15 -14.04 16.30
C ASP A 189 -13.36 -14.24 15.37
N ASP A 190 -14.26 -13.28 15.30
CA ASP A 190 -15.49 -13.41 14.51
C ASP A 190 -15.19 -13.60 13.03
N ILE A 191 -14.29 -12.80 12.46
CA ILE A 191 -13.97 -12.89 11.03
C ILE A 191 -13.19 -14.15 10.71
N TYR A 192 -12.24 -14.58 11.56
CA TYR A 192 -11.50 -15.80 11.32
C TYR A 192 -12.38 -17.03 11.49
N ASN A 193 -13.29 -17.05 12.47
CA ASN A 193 -14.30 -18.10 12.59
C ASN A 193 -15.18 -18.17 11.34
N ALA A 194 -15.65 -17.02 10.81
CA ALA A 194 -16.43 -16.98 9.58
C ALA A 194 -15.64 -17.51 8.36
N LEU A 195 -14.35 -17.13 8.27
CA LEU A 195 -13.47 -17.57 7.18
C LEU A 195 -13.24 -19.10 7.18
N ILE A 196 -13.13 -19.74 8.36
CA ILE A 196 -12.93 -21.19 8.45
C ILE A 196 -14.23 -21.98 8.40
N ALA A 197 -15.36 -21.39 8.81
CA ALA A 197 -16.68 -22.04 8.75
C ALA A 197 -17.15 -22.26 7.31
N ASP A 198 -16.75 -21.44 6.38
CA ASP A 198 -16.95 -21.64 4.96
C ASP A 198 -16.09 -22.81 4.47
N LYS A 199 -16.72 -23.82 3.90
CA LYS A 199 -16.09 -25.06 3.43
C LYS A 199 -15.14 -24.88 2.24
N GLN A 200 -15.03 -23.67 1.69
CA GLN A 200 -14.11 -23.38 0.60
C GLN A 200 -12.79 -22.81 1.17
N PRO A 201 -11.72 -23.60 1.27
CA PRO A 201 -10.43 -23.09 1.74
C PRO A 201 -9.85 -22.10 0.74
N ILE A 202 -9.02 -21.18 1.22
CA ILE A 202 -8.16 -20.38 0.36
C ILE A 202 -6.97 -21.27 -0.02
N ASP A 203 -6.88 -21.64 -1.29
CA ASP A 203 -5.79 -22.52 -1.76
C ASP A 203 -4.43 -21.82 -1.56
N GLY A 204 -3.50 -22.54 -0.95
CA GLY A 204 -2.18 -22.00 -0.60
C GLY A 204 -2.10 -21.32 0.78
N LEU A 205 -3.21 -21.17 1.51
CA LEU A 205 -3.23 -20.63 2.88
C LEU A 205 -3.95 -21.55 3.85
N GLU A 206 -3.43 -21.65 5.03
CA GLU A 206 -4.07 -22.31 6.15
C GLU A 206 -4.30 -21.31 7.29
N ILE A 207 -5.54 -21.20 7.73
CA ILE A 207 -5.96 -20.37 8.88
C ILE A 207 -6.34 -21.33 9.99
N LYS A 208 -5.68 -21.22 11.15
CA LYS A 208 -5.90 -22.07 12.33
C LYS A 208 -6.02 -21.26 13.60
N HIS A 209 -6.88 -21.74 14.51
CA HIS A 209 -6.89 -21.33 15.90
C HIS A 209 -6.13 -22.36 16.75
N GLY A 210 -5.09 -21.94 17.43
CA GLY A 210 -4.30 -22.75 18.36
C GLY A 210 -4.39 -22.22 19.80
N GLU A 211 -3.61 -22.81 20.71
CA GLU A 211 -3.52 -22.36 22.10
C GLU A 211 -3.06 -20.89 22.23
N ASP A 212 -2.25 -20.44 21.31
CA ASP A 212 -1.69 -19.08 21.26
C ASP A 212 -2.53 -18.06 20.47
N GLY A 213 -3.74 -18.43 20.00
CA GLY A 213 -4.62 -17.63 19.14
C GLY A 213 -4.53 -18.00 17.66
N TRP A 214 -4.92 -17.05 16.79
CA TRP A 214 -4.98 -17.28 15.35
C TRP A 214 -3.60 -17.24 14.67
N SER A 215 -3.45 -18.09 13.67
CA SER A 215 -2.28 -18.11 12.79
C SER A 215 -2.69 -18.23 11.33
N ILE A 216 -1.91 -17.60 10.44
CA ILE A 216 -1.99 -17.77 9.00
C ILE A 216 -0.65 -18.34 8.53
N SER A 217 -0.69 -19.43 7.79
CA SER A 217 0.49 -20.05 7.22
C SER A 217 0.32 -20.38 5.75
N ALA A 218 1.40 -20.31 4.99
CA ALA A 218 1.42 -20.69 3.59
C ALA A 218 1.51 -22.22 3.46
N THR A 219 0.76 -22.78 2.51
CA THR A 219 0.74 -24.21 2.17
C THR A 219 1.02 -24.41 0.69
N HIS A 220 1.23 -25.66 0.26
CA HIS A 220 1.36 -26.04 -1.14
C HIS A 220 2.40 -25.23 -1.94
N GLY A 221 3.55 -24.95 -1.34
CA GLY A 221 4.65 -24.23 -2.00
C GLY A 221 4.48 -22.72 -2.11
N GLN A 222 3.44 -22.15 -1.54
CA GLN A 222 3.28 -20.70 -1.43
C GLN A 222 4.30 -20.10 -0.44
N SER A 223 4.62 -18.84 -0.61
CA SER A 223 5.59 -18.18 0.25
C SER A 223 4.95 -17.59 1.49
N GLN A 224 5.52 -17.88 2.66
CA GLN A 224 5.08 -17.32 3.95
C GLN A 224 5.04 -15.78 3.97
N GLN A 225 5.82 -15.11 3.12
CA GLN A 225 5.81 -13.65 2.98
C GLN A 225 4.43 -13.08 2.61
N TYR A 226 3.57 -13.86 1.93
CA TYR A 226 2.25 -13.39 1.51
C TYR A 226 1.27 -13.27 2.67
N CYS A 227 1.48 -14.03 3.75
CA CYS A 227 0.56 -14.09 4.88
C CYS A 227 0.37 -12.75 5.57
N GLN A 228 1.39 -11.88 5.58
CA GLN A 228 1.26 -10.55 6.17
C GLN A 228 0.31 -9.66 5.38
N GLY A 229 0.42 -9.63 4.04
CA GLY A 229 -0.49 -8.86 3.20
C GLY A 229 -1.93 -9.34 3.34
N ILE A 230 -2.14 -10.66 3.33
CA ILE A 230 -3.46 -11.27 3.56
C ILE A 230 -4.05 -10.85 4.92
N LYS A 231 -3.25 -10.93 5.99
CA LYS A 231 -3.67 -10.48 7.33
C LYS A 231 -4.05 -9.00 7.35
N GLN A 232 -3.25 -8.14 6.68
CA GLN A 232 -3.55 -6.71 6.58
C GLN A 232 -4.89 -6.47 5.89
N MET A 233 -5.17 -7.15 4.77
CA MET A 233 -6.44 -7.03 4.06
C MET A 233 -7.64 -7.45 4.92
N ILE A 234 -7.51 -8.49 5.75
CA ILE A 234 -8.53 -8.88 6.72
C ILE A 234 -8.72 -7.78 7.78
N SER A 235 -7.63 -7.18 8.24
CA SER A 235 -7.69 -6.05 9.20
C SER A 235 -8.43 -4.84 8.60
N HIS A 236 -8.14 -4.51 7.34
CA HIS A 236 -8.79 -3.40 6.65
C HIS A 236 -10.28 -3.66 6.41
N TYR A 237 -10.61 -4.89 6.01
CA TYR A 237 -12.01 -5.32 5.87
C TYR A 237 -12.80 -5.09 7.16
N LEU A 238 -12.28 -5.55 8.31
CA LEU A 238 -12.89 -5.34 9.61
C LEU A 238 -12.97 -3.87 10.01
N GLY A 239 -11.91 -3.10 9.79
CA GLY A 239 -11.89 -1.67 10.11
C GLY A 239 -12.95 -0.89 9.33
N ILE A 240 -13.19 -1.25 8.07
CA ILE A 240 -14.26 -0.63 7.27
C ILE A 240 -15.62 -1.11 7.76
N GLN A 241 -15.80 -2.41 7.95
CA GLN A 241 -17.07 -3.00 8.37
C GLN A 241 -17.51 -2.49 9.76
N ASN A 242 -16.61 -2.49 10.73
CA ASN A 242 -16.94 -2.14 12.12
C ASN A 242 -16.85 -0.65 12.42
N GLY A 243 -15.91 0.06 11.79
CA GLY A 243 -15.59 1.44 12.15
C GLY A 243 -16.09 2.50 11.18
N PHE A 244 -16.17 2.17 9.89
CA PHE A 244 -16.48 3.17 8.86
C PHE A 244 -17.95 3.16 8.44
N ILE A 245 -18.53 1.99 8.13
CA ILE A 245 -19.84 1.87 7.49
C ILE A 245 -20.94 2.54 8.31
N GLU A 246 -21.02 2.26 9.60
CA GLU A 246 -22.05 2.80 10.50
C GLU A 246 -21.87 4.30 10.80
N GLY A 247 -20.69 4.83 10.57
CA GLY A 247 -20.36 6.24 10.75
C GLY A 247 -20.38 7.01 9.42
N LYS A 248 -19.19 7.43 9.01
CA LYS A 248 -18.96 8.22 7.78
C LYS A 248 -19.37 7.49 6.50
N GLY A 249 -19.39 6.16 6.52
CA GLY A 249 -19.80 5.35 5.38
C GLY A 249 -21.24 5.54 4.94
N LYS A 250 -22.13 6.11 5.80
CA LYS A 250 -23.53 6.43 5.45
C LYS A 250 -23.65 7.47 4.33
N GLU A 251 -22.61 8.28 4.13
CA GLU A 251 -22.58 9.32 3.10
C GLU A 251 -22.26 8.78 1.70
N TYR A 252 -21.90 7.48 1.59
CA TYR A 252 -21.50 6.86 0.34
C TYR A 252 -22.51 5.81 -0.12
N ASP A 253 -22.77 5.80 -1.42
CA ASP A 253 -23.62 4.81 -2.08
C ASP A 253 -22.85 3.50 -2.29
N HIS A 254 -21.55 3.61 -2.57
CA HIS A 254 -20.65 2.47 -2.80
C HIS A 254 -19.34 2.62 -2.01
N ILE A 255 -18.98 1.56 -1.31
CA ILE A 255 -17.76 1.47 -0.51
C ILE A 255 -16.94 0.28 -1.04
N TYR A 256 -15.71 0.53 -1.45
CA TYR A 256 -14.82 -0.52 -1.93
C TYR A 256 -13.55 -0.61 -1.08
N LEU A 257 -13.06 -1.83 -0.92
CA LEU A 257 -11.73 -2.14 -0.40
C LEU A 257 -10.92 -2.82 -1.49
N GLY A 258 -9.72 -2.37 -1.74
CA GLY A 258 -8.82 -2.95 -2.70
C GLY A 258 -7.37 -2.92 -2.24
N GLU A 259 -6.51 -3.48 -3.06
CA GLU A 259 -5.07 -3.43 -2.92
C GLU A 259 -4.47 -2.95 -4.25
N ILE A 260 -3.44 -2.11 -4.17
CA ILE A 260 -2.69 -1.67 -5.33
C ILE A 260 -1.23 -2.08 -5.22
N LEU A 261 -0.74 -2.80 -6.21
CA LEU A 261 0.58 -3.39 -6.24
C LEU A 261 1.47 -2.71 -7.27
N PHE A 262 2.73 -2.53 -6.94
CA PHE A 262 3.73 -2.17 -7.92
C PHE A 262 4.29 -3.44 -8.57
N LYS A 263 4.13 -3.58 -9.88
CA LYS A 263 4.61 -4.75 -10.64
C LYS A 263 6.03 -4.51 -11.11
N PHE A 264 7.00 -5.19 -10.48
CA PHE A 264 8.39 -5.12 -10.91
C PHE A 264 8.62 -5.87 -12.24
N PRO A 265 9.60 -5.43 -13.06
CA PRO A 265 10.03 -6.17 -14.24
C PRO A 265 10.47 -7.60 -13.89
N GLU A 266 10.32 -8.53 -14.83
CA GLU A 266 10.71 -9.94 -14.67
C GLU A 266 12.15 -10.13 -14.18
N GLY A 267 13.07 -9.26 -14.55
CA GLY A 267 14.46 -9.28 -14.09
C GLY A 267 14.62 -9.13 -12.58
N VAL A 268 13.73 -8.36 -11.93
CA VAL A 268 13.73 -8.11 -10.48
C VAL A 268 13.04 -9.27 -9.74
N ASP A 269 11.96 -9.78 -10.30
CA ASP A 269 11.19 -10.91 -9.75
C ASP A 269 11.60 -12.26 -10.36
N LYS A 270 12.91 -12.54 -10.46
CA LYS A 270 13.46 -13.72 -11.16
C LYS A 270 13.08 -15.08 -10.58
N LYS A 271 12.76 -15.15 -9.31
CA LYS A 271 12.42 -16.45 -8.68
C LYS A 271 10.95 -16.84 -8.87
N HIS A 272 10.12 -16.04 -9.59
CA HIS A 272 8.96 -15.87 -8.96
C HIS A 272 7.83 -15.51 -9.80
N LYS A 273 7.27 -15.77 -10.05
CA LYS A 273 5.82 -15.63 -10.15
C LYS A 273 5.23 -15.12 -8.81
N SER A 274 6.03 -14.37 -8.03
CA SER A 274 5.63 -13.85 -6.72
C SER A 274 4.46 -12.92 -6.84
N TYR A 275 4.46 -12.04 -7.84
CA TYR A 275 3.35 -11.15 -8.13
C TYR A 275 2.08 -11.94 -8.45
N ASP A 276 2.13 -12.84 -9.41
CA ASP A 276 0.97 -13.62 -9.85
C ASP A 276 0.45 -14.54 -8.73
N SER A 277 1.35 -15.15 -7.97
CA SER A 277 1.00 -15.99 -6.83
C SER A 277 0.31 -15.20 -5.73
N TYR A 278 0.81 -14.02 -5.40
CA TYR A 278 0.22 -13.14 -4.41
C TYR A 278 -1.18 -12.65 -4.87
N VAL A 279 -1.27 -12.18 -6.12
CA VAL A 279 -2.55 -11.75 -6.73
C VAL A 279 -3.59 -12.88 -6.72
N GLY A 280 -3.14 -14.12 -6.96
CA GLY A 280 -4.00 -15.30 -6.89
C GLY A 280 -4.58 -15.53 -5.49
N LEU A 281 -3.77 -15.39 -4.44
CA LEU A 281 -4.21 -15.48 -3.05
C LEU A 281 -5.15 -14.34 -2.66
N TYR A 282 -4.81 -13.11 -3.04
CA TYR A 282 -5.66 -11.94 -2.82
C TYR A 282 -7.06 -12.14 -3.42
N LYS A 283 -7.12 -12.59 -4.67
CA LYS A 283 -8.40 -12.83 -5.37
C LYS A 283 -9.29 -13.85 -4.64
N GLN A 284 -8.70 -14.92 -4.14
CA GLN A 284 -9.43 -15.92 -3.36
C GLN A 284 -9.94 -15.33 -2.04
N LEU A 285 -9.10 -14.57 -1.33
CA LEU A 285 -9.49 -13.88 -0.10
C LEU A 285 -10.65 -12.92 -0.35
N ALA A 286 -10.56 -12.08 -1.40
CA ALA A 286 -11.58 -11.10 -1.74
C ALA A 286 -12.95 -11.76 -2.00
N ARG A 287 -12.97 -12.85 -2.79
CA ARG A 287 -14.19 -13.62 -3.04
C ARG A 287 -14.78 -14.18 -1.76
N LYS A 288 -13.92 -14.72 -0.90
CA LYS A 288 -14.35 -15.31 0.36
C LYS A 288 -14.92 -14.25 1.32
N LEU A 289 -14.26 -13.10 1.46
CA LEU A 289 -14.76 -11.99 2.26
C LEU A 289 -16.08 -11.43 1.71
N ASN A 290 -16.21 -11.30 0.40
CA ASN A 290 -17.46 -10.89 -0.23
C ASN A 290 -18.60 -11.88 0.01
N SER A 291 -18.32 -13.21 0.04
CA SER A 291 -19.35 -14.22 0.27
C SER A 291 -19.91 -14.22 1.69
N ILE A 292 -19.14 -13.78 2.67
CA ILE A 292 -19.57 -13.67 4.08
C ILE A 292 -20.04 -12.27 4.46
N ASN A 293 -19.90 -11.31 3.54
CA ASN A 293 -20.30 -9.92 3.77
C ASN A 293 -21.82 -9.76 3.74
N SER A 294 -22.39 -9.12 4.76
CA SER A 294 -23.82 -8.81 4.85
C SER A 294 -24.19 -7.38 4.45
N GLU A 295 -23.19 -6.52 4.25
CA GLU A 295 -23.42 -5.10 3.92
C GLU A 295 -23.42 -4.90 2.39
N PRO A 296 -24.58 -4.62 1.76
CA PRO A 296 -24.70 -4.63 0.30
C PRO A 296 -23.92 -3.52 -0.41
N LYS A 297 -23.66 -2.40 0.26
CA LYS A 297 -22.91 -1.29 -0.33
C LYS A 297 -21.40 -1.41 -0.17
N PHE A 298 -20.92 -2.38 0.62
CA PHE A 298 -19.50 -2.62 0.84
C PHE A 298 -19.05 -3.87 0.07
N LYS A 299 -17.96 -3.74 -0.67
CA LYS A 299 -17.40 -4.83 -1.44
C LYS A 299 -15.87 -4.76 -1.50
N MET A 300 -15.21 -5.89 -1.38
CA MET A 300 -13.81 -6.00 -1.69
C MET A 300 -13.62 -6.22 -3.20
N LEU A 301 -12.72 -5.48 -3.84
CA LEU A 301 -12.36 -5.69 -5.25
C LEU A 301 -11.77 -7.09 -5.41
N GLU A 302 -12.30 -7.90 -6.33
CA GLU A 302 -11.82 -9.27 -6.53
C GLU A 302 -10.47 -9.36 -7.25
N SER A 303 -10.03 -8.26 -7.84
CA SER A 303 -8.72 -8.17 -8.47
C SER A 303 -7.92 -7.06 -7.82
N SER A 304 -6.67 -7.37 -7.45
CA SER A 304 -5.74 -6.31 -7.08
C SER A 304 -5.49 -5.39 -8.27
N LEU A 305 -5.36 -4.11 -7.99
CA LEU A 305 -4.94 -3.11 -8.97
C LEU A 305 -3.42 -3.17 -9.14
N ASN A 306 -2.90 -2.67 -10.23
CA ASN A 306 -1.48 -2.37 -10.34
C ASN A 306 -1.25 -0.92 -10.77
N TYR A 307 -0.15 -0.34 -10.29
CA TYR A 307 0.18 1.05 -10.53
C TYR A 307 0.37 1.35 -12.02
N GLN A 308 1.02 0.44 -12.75
CA GLN A 308 1.36 0.64 -14.17
C GLN A 308 0.10 0.75 -15.04
N ASP A 309 -0.87 -0.12 -14.84
CA ASP A 309 -2.11 -0.10 -15.64
C ASP A 309 -3.04 1.04 -15.21
N LEU A 310 -3.22 1.22 -13.90
CA LEU A 310 -4.12 2.24 -13.36
C LEU A 310 -3.69 3.66 -13.75
N LEU A 311 -2.38 3.93 -13.74
CA LEU A 311 -1.84 5.28 -13.95
C LEU A 311 -1.31 5.51 -15.36
N ARG A 312 -1.50 4.57 -16.28
CA ARG A 312 -1.00 4.68 -17.66
C ARG A 312 -1.38 5.99 -18.34
N ASN A 313 -2.62 6.41 -18.18
CA ASN A 313 -3.18 7.62 -18.79
C ASN A 313 -3.39 8.77 -17.78
N PHE A 314 -2.96 8.57 -16.53
CA PHE A 314 -3.06 9.62 -15.52
C PHE A 314 -1.86 10.57 -15.61
N GLY A 315 -2.09 11.87 -15.52
CA GLY A 315 -1.05 12.88 -15.64
C GLY A 315 -0.18 12.98 -14.39
N LEU A 316 0.84 12.14 -14.29
CA LEU A 316 1.85 12.22 -13.23
C LEU A 316 2.95 13.21 -13.58
N ASP A 317 3.61 13.80 -12.55
CA ASP A 317 4.85 14.54 -12.74
C ASP A 317 5.90 13.67 -13.47
N ASP A 318 6.60 14.24 -14.42
CA ASP A 318 7.56 13.52 -15.29
C ASP A 318 8.62 12.73 -14.51
N LYS A 319 9.13 13.31 -13.42
CA LYS A 319 10.14 12.63 -12.59
C LYS A 319 9.53 11.46 -11.80
N VAL A 320 8.28 11.56 -11.35
CA VAL A 320 7.56 10.47 -10.70
C VAL A 320 7.36 9.32 -11.69
N ARG A 321 6.86 9.65 -12.89
CA ARG A 321 6.65 8.68 -13.95
C ARG A 321 7.95 7.95 -14.32
N LYS A 322 9.03 8.70 -14.56
CA LYS A 322 10.34 8.14 -14.89
C LYS A 322 10.94 7.30 -13.76
N PHE A 323 10.77 7.74 -12.51
CA PHE A 323 11.32 7.05 -11.35
C PHE A 323 10.71 5.66 -11.15
N TYR A 324 9.40 5.53 -11.32
CA TYR A 324 8.68 4.28 -11.17
C TYR A 324 8.44 3.52 -12.50
N ASN A 325 8.83 4.10 -13.63
CA ASN A 325 8.56 3.53 -14.96
C ASN A 325 7.06 3.23 -15.15
N LEU A 326 6.23 4.26 -14.88
CA LEU A 326 4.77 4.25 -14.97
C LEU A 326 4.26 4.83 -16.28
#